data_a9e59001349b5bd556deeed956fa8213
#
_entry.id   a9e59001349b5bd556deeed956fa8213
#
_cell.length_a   1.000
_cell.length_b   1.000
_cell.length_c   1.000
_cell.angle_alpha   90.00
_cell.angle_beta   90.00
_cell.angle_gamma   90.00
#
_symmetry.space_group_name_H-M   'P 1'
#
loop_
_entity.id
_entity.type
_entity.pdbx_description
1 polymer ?
#
loop_
_entity_poly.entity_id
_entity_poly.type
_entity_poly.pdbx_seq_one_letter_code
_entity_poly.pdbx_strand_id
1 'polypeptide(L)'
;MISSNLKWHEHVDLLSKRGNKKLWLLRRLKSLGAPKHILINLYFKQIRSILEYAAPVWSPGLTLSDKDDLERIQKSAFKIIFSYENYEKMLNDYNLQSLEDRRVEICRKFADKSAKNVRFKSWFQVNCNPYNTRNVKFYKEIFCRTNAWKRSPIPYMTELLNNPEV
;
A
#
# COMPACT_ATOMS: atom_id res chain seq x y z
N MET A 1 14.77 -6.85 4.54
CA MET A 1 14.99 -8.01 5.43
C MET A 1 13.63 -8.55 5.82
N ILE A 2 13.44 -9.84 5.77
CA ILE A 2 12.24 -10.50 6.30
C ILE A 2 12.65 -11.07 7.65
N SER A 3 11.97 -10.64 8.71
CA SER A 3 12.20 -11.15 10.06
C SER A 3 11.67 -12.58 10.18
N SER A 4 12.31 -13.42 10.99
CA SER A 4 11.89 -14.82 11.22
C SER A 4 10.46 -14.96 11.77
N ASN A 5 9.96 -13.91 12.42
CA ASN A 5 8.60 -13.84 12.95
C ASN A 5 7.58 -13.21 12.00
N LEU A 6 7.98 -12.93 10.75
CA LEU A 6 7.16 -12.26 9.71
C LEU A 6 6.55 -10.93 10.15
N LYS A 7 7.14 -10.27 11.13
CA LYS A 7 6.78 -8.91 11.50
C LYS A 7 7.46 -7.93 10.56
N TRP A 8 6.69 -6.99 10.01
CA TRP A 8 7.18 -6.06 9.00
C TRP A 8 7.75 -4.77 9.57
N HIS A 9 7.78 -4.61 10.90
CA HIS A 9 8.25 -3.39 11.55
C HIS A 9 9.68 -3.00 11.14
N GLU A 10 10.63 -3.95 11.15
CA GLU A 10 12.01 -3.70 10.70
C GLU A 10 12.08 -3.28 9.23
N HIS A 11 11.19 -3.84 8.40
CA HIS A 11 11.08 -3.44 6.99
C HIS A 11 10.56 -2.02 6.86
N VAL A 12 9.53 -1.65 7.63
CA VAL A 12 8.96 -0.29 7.66
C VAL A 12 9.99 0.72 8.14
N ASP A 13 10.76 0.40 9.18
CA ASP A 13 11.87 1.23 9.66
C ASP A 13 12.90 1.50 8.56
N LEU A 14 13.25 0.49 7.80
CA LEU A 14 14.19 0.60 6.69
C LEU A 14 13.63 1.47 5.56
N LEU A 15 12.34 1.29 5.21
CA LEU A 15 11.64 2.13 4.24
C LEU A 15 11.58 3.58 4.73
N SER A 16 11.26 3.80 6.00
CA SER A 16 11.17 5.11 6.63
C SER A 16 12.52 5.84 6.63
N LYS A 17 13.60 5.14 6.96
CA LYS A 17 14.96 5.69 6.87
C LYS A 17 15.33 6.10 5.44
N ARG A 18 15.00 5.25 4.46
CA ARG A 18 15.25 5.55 3.04
C ARG A 18 14.39 6.71 2.54
N GLY A 19 13.11 6.74 2.89
CA GLY A 19 12.19 7.83 2.56
C GLY A 19 12.67 9.17 3.14
N ASN A 20 13.04 9.20 4.42
CA ASN A 20 13.53 10.39 5.09
C ASN A 20 14.83 10.95 4.45
N LYS A 21 15.75 10.08 4.00
CA LYS A 21 16.93 10.53 3.23
C LYS A 21 16.53 11.25 1.95
N LYS A 22 15.48 10.79 1.27
CA LYS A 22 14.98 11.43 0.04
C LYS A 22 14.24 12.75 0.31
N LEU A 23 13.63 12.92 1.50
CA LEU A 23 13.05 14.21 1.90
C LEU A 23 14.10 15.33 1.99
N TRP A 24 15.35 15.00 2.38
CA TRP A 24 16.44 15.98 2.36
C TRP A 24 16.67 16.53 0.93
N LEU A 25 16.72 15.64 -0.07
CA LEU A 25 16.87 16.05 -1.47
C LEU A 25 15.71 16.96 -1.91
N LEU A 26 14.49 16.62 -1.51
CA LEU A 26 13.31 17.42 -1.82
C LEU A 26 13.40 18.83 -1.25
N ARG A 27 13.83 18.96 0.03
CA ARG A 27 14.07 20.26 0.69
C ARG A 27 15.15 21.05 -0.05
N ARG A 28 16.25 20.40 -0.43
CA ARG A 28 17.36 21.05 -1.13
C ARG A 28 16.93 21.60 -2.48
N LEU A 29 16.20 20.82 -3.28
CA LEU A 29 15.71 21.29 -4.57
C LEU A 29 14.71 22.44 -4.41
N LYS A 30 13.83 22.38 -3.41
CA LYS A 30 12.93 23.49 -3.11
C LYS A 30 13.68 24.77 -2.75
N SER A 31 14.73 24.68 -1.94
CA SER A 31 15.55 25.85 -1.57
C SER A 31 16.32 26.46 -2.74
N LEU A 32 16.56 25.66 -3.80
CA LEU A 32 17.15 26.11 -5.06
C LEU A 32 16.13 26.69 -6.05
N GLY A 33 14.86 26.83 -5.62
CA GLY A 33 13.81 27.40 -6.47
C GLY A 33 13.22 26.43 -7.49
N ALA A 34 13.39 25.13 -7.33
CA ALA A 34 12.81 24.15 -8.24
C ALA A 34 11.27 24.31 -8.30
N PRO A 35 10.66 24.31 -9.49
CA PRO A 35 9.23 24.46 -9.65
C PRO A 35 8.46 23.26 -9.10
N LYS A 36 7.20 23.47 -8.67
CA LYS A 36 6.38 22.47 -8.01
C LYS A 36 6.27 21.14 -8.78
N HIS A 37 6.12 21.19 -10.11
CA HIS A 37 5.99 19.99 -10.93
C HIS A 37 7.22 19.09 -10.87
N ILE A 38 8.43 19.68 -10.78
CA ILE A 38 9.68 18.91 -10.60
C ILE A 38 9.71 18.25 -9.22
N LEU A 39 9.30 18.97 -8.17
CA LEU A 39 9.25 18.42 -6.82
C LEU A 39 8.22 17.28 -6.70
N ILE A 40 7.07 17.40 -7.34
CA ILE A 40 6.04 16.35 -7.42
C ILE A 40 6.58 15.13 -8.16
N ASN A 41 7.23 15.32 -9.31
CA ASN A 41 7.85 14.23 -10.05
C ASN A 41 8.93 13.52 -9.25
N LEU A 42 9.75 14.26 -8.51
CA LEU A 42 10.75 13.68 -7.61
C LEU A 42 10.09 12.84 -6.50
N TYR A 43 9.00 13.36 -5.89
CA TYR A 43 8.25 12.62 -4.90
C TYR A 43 7.76 11.28 -5.46
N PHE A 44 7.08 11.28 -6.61
CA PHE A 44 6.56 10.05 -7.20
C PHE A 44 7.65 9.05 -7.57
N LYS A 45 8.73 9.51 -8.17
CA LYS A 45 9.80 8.63 -8.68
C LYS A 45 10.76 8.15 -7.60
N GLN A 46 11.04 8.94 -6.57
CA GLN A 46 12.12 8.67 -5.62
C GLN A 46 11.63 8.35 -4.20
N ILE A 47 10.48 8.85 -3.79
CA ILE A 47 9.96 8.63 -2.44
C ILE A 47 8.85 7.59 -2.48
N ARG A 48 7.79 7.86 -3.21
CA ARG A 48 6.61 7.00 -3.27
C ARG A 48 6.96 5.61 -3.82
N SER A 49 7.81 5.52 -4.85
CA SER A 49 8.26 4.24 -5.40
C SER A 49 8.93 3.33 -4.37
N ILE A 50 9.69 3.91 -3.42
CA ILE A 50 10.31 3.16 -2.32
C ILE A 50 9.24 2.66 -1.35
N LEU A 51 8.25 3.50 -1.02
CA LEU A 51 7.20 3.21 -0.04
C LEU A 51 6.12 2.25 -0.57
N GLU A 52 6.02 2.08 -1.89
CA GLU A 52 5.07 1.18 -2.54
C GLU A 52 5.73 -0.11 -3.08
N TYR A 53 7.06 -0.19 -3.09
CA TYR A 53 7.75 -1.35 -3.65
C TYR A 53 7.34 -2.65 -2.96
N ALA A 54 6.89 -3.63 -3.77
CA ALA A 54 6.43 -4.94 -3.31
C ALA A 54 5.31 -4.88 -2.23
N ALA A 55 4.50 -3.81 -2.21
CA ALA A 55 3.42 -3.62 -1.25
C ALA A 55 2.50 -4.85 -1.07
N PRO A 56 2.12 -5.61 -2.11
CA PRO A 56 1.30 -6.81 -1.95
C PRO A 56 1.88 -7.87 -1.00
N VAL A 57 3.19 -7.88 -0.79
CA VAL A 57 3.85 -8.88 0.05
C VAL A 57 3.78 -8.52 1.53
N TRP A 58 3.93 -7.25 1.88
CA TRP A 58 4.11 -6.79 3.26
C TRP A 58 2.98 -5.90 3.79
N SER A 59 2.29 -5.16 2.91
CA SER A 59 1.28 -4.19 3.32
C SER A 59 0.11 -4.78 4.12
N PRO A 60 -0.41 -5.98 3.80
CA PRO A 60 -1.51 -6.56 4.56
C PRO A 60 -1.16 -6.85 6.03
N GLY A 61 0.12 -7.14 6.31
CA GLY A 61 0.61 -7.48 7.64
C GLY A 61 0.99 -6.30 8.53
N LEU A 62 0.83 -5.06 8.05
CA LEU A 62 1.20 -3.87 8.81
C LEU A 62 0.31 -3.63 10.03
N THR A 63 0.92 -3.12 11.10
CA THR A 63 0.20 -2.54 12.25
C THR A 63 -0.26 -1.12 11.90
N LEU A 64 -1.17 -0.58 12.72
CA LEU A 64 -1.59 0.83 12.57
C LEU A 64 -0.39 1.79 12.71
N SER A 65 0.48 1.54 13.68
CA SER A 65 1.70 2.34 13.87
C SER A 65 2.60 2.32 12.63
N ASP A 66 2.79 1.16 12.00
CA ASP A 66 3.60 1.03 10.78
C ASP A 66 2.99 1.83 9.62
N LYS A 67 1.66 1.80 9.49
CA LYS A 67 0.93 2.58 8.48
C LYS A 67 1.10 4.08 8.69
N ASP A 68 0.98 4.54 9.96
CA ASP A 68 1.16 5.94 10.33
C ASP A 68 2.59 6.43 10.07
N ASP A 69 3.60 5.60 10.34
CA ASP A 69 5.00 5.94 10.08
C ASP A 69 5.28 6.16 8.59
N LEU A 70 4.71 5.32 7.73
CA LEU A 70 4.82 5.50 6.28
C LEU A 70 4.05 6.74 5.81
N GLU A 71 2.82 6.95 6.31
CA GLU A 71 1.99 8.10 5.96
C GLU A 71 2.64 9.42 6.39
N ARG A 72 3.35 9.44 7.52
CA ARG A 72 4.12 10.60 8.01
C ARG A 72 5.16 11.07 7.00
N ILE A 73 5.77 10.15 6.23
CA ILE A 73 6.74 10.50 5.19
C ILE A 73 6.04 11.21 4.03
N GLN A 74 4.87 10.74 3.60
CA GLN A 74 4.07 11.40 2.57
C GLN A 74 3.63 12.80 3.04
N LYS A 75 3.08 12.91 4.25
CA LYS A 75 2.71 14.20 4.85
C LYS A 75 3.88 15.18 4.86
N SER A 76 5.07 14.71 5.25
CA SER A 76 6.28 15.53 5.26
C SER A 76 6.71 15.95 3.86
N ALA A 77 6.64 15.06 2.87
CA ALA A 77 6.95 15.39 1.48
C ALA A 77 5.99 16.47 0.94
N PHE A 78 4.71 16.32 1.19
CA PHE A 78 3.70 17.27 0.72
C PHE A 78 3.78 18.61 1.43
N LYS A 79 4.08 18.62 2.75
CA LYS A 79 4.37 19.86 3.46
C LYS A 79 5.56 20.61 2.84
N ILE A 80 6.60 19.89 2.42
CA ILE A 80 7.74 20.50 1.73
C ILE A 80 7.30 21.05 0.36
N ILE A 81 6.58 20.31 -0.46
CA ILE A 81 6.22 20.71 -1.84
C ILE A 81 5.24 21.88 -1.83
N PHE A 82 4.17 21.76 -1.07
CA PHE A 82 3.03 22.68 -1.14
C PHE A 82 3.03 23.76 -0.06
N SER A 83 3.88 23.64 0.95
CA SER A 83 3.86 24.51 2.14
C SER A 83 2.50 24.52 2.85
N TYR A 84 1.82 23.36 2.88
CA TYR A 84 0.45 23.21 3.31
C TYR A 84 0.37 22.69 4.76
N GLU A 85 -0.61 23.19 5.50
CA GLU A 85 -0.85 22.77 6.89
C GLU A 85 -1.86 21.63 6.99
N ASN A 86 -2.88 21.62 6.11
CA ASN A 86 -3.93 20.60 6.13
C ASN A 86 -3.71 19.54 5.04
N TYR A 87 -3.37 18.32 5.48
CA TYR A 87 -3.07 17.19 4.60
C TYR A 87 -4.28 16.69 3.81
N GLU A 88 -5.45 16.57 4.46
CA GLU A 88 -6.67 16.06 3.82
C GLU A 88 -7.16 16.99 2.71
N LYS A 89 -7.14 18.30 2.99
CA LYS A 89 -7.51 19.30 1.99
C LYS A 89 -6.59 19.22 0.77
N MET A 90 -5.29 19.02 0.99
CA MET A 90 -4.33 18.91 -0.08
C MET A 90 -4.54 17.62 -0.92
N LEU A 91 -4.87 16.50 -0.31
CA LEU A 91 -5.21 15.27 -1.04
C LEU A 91 -6.39 15.53 -1.98
N ASN A 92 -7.42 16.22 -1.50
CA ASN A 92 -8.61 16.56 -2.29
C ASN A 92 -8.30 17.56 -3.42
N ASP A 93 -7.60 18.66 -3.12
CA ASP A 93 -7.28 19.72 -4.07
C ASP A 93 -6.42 19.23 -5.26
N TYR A 94 -5.54 18.26 -5.00
CA TYR A 94 -4.65 17.69 -6.02
C TYR A 94 -5.06 16.29 -6.50
N ASN A 95 -6.24 15.81 -6.08
CA ASN A 95 -6.76 14.48 -6.41
C ASN A 95 -5.72 13.37 -6.15
N LEU A 96 -5.10 13.43 -4.98
CA LEU A 96 -4.09 12.47 -4.53
C LEU A 96 -4.71 11.52 -3.52
N GLN A 97 -4.22 10.30 -3.51
CA GLN A 97 -4.62 9.28 -2.54
C GLN A 97 -3.67 9.23 -1.35
N SER A 98 -4.18 8.78 -0.20
CA SER A 98 -3.31 8.37 0.91
C SER A 98 -2.41 7.20 0.49
N LEU A 99 -1.29 6.99 1.18
CA LEU A 99 -0.46 5.81 0.92
C LEU A 99 -1.18 4.51 1.30
N GLU A 100 -2.10 4.55 2.26
CA GLU A 100 -2.89 3.39 2.63
C GLU A 100 -3.82 2.96 1.51
N ASP A 101 -4.67 3.86 1.01
CA ASP A 101 -5.60 3.59 -0.10
C ASP A 101 -4.85 3.14 -1.34
N ARG A 102 -3.73 3.79 -1.59
CA ARG A 102 -2.87 3.46 -2.71
C ARG A 102 -2.28 2.05 -2.63
N ARG A 103 -1.84 1.61 -1.45
CA ARG A 103 -1.36 0.23 -1.24
C ARG A 103 -2.47 -0.80 -1.39
N VAL A 104 -3.68 -0.49 -0.92
CA VAL A 104 -4.86 -1.34 -1.14
C VAL A 104 -5.13 -1.50 -2.63
N GLU A 105 -5.11 -0.41 -3.39
CA GLU A 105 -5.29 -0.44 -4.85
C GLU A 105 -4.21 -1.28 -5.56
N ILE A 106 -2.94 -1.17 -5.14
CA ILE A 106 -1.84 -1.96 -5.67
C ILE A 106 -2.05 -3.46 -5.37
N CYS A 107 -2.47 -3.79 -4.14
CA CYS A 107 -2.78 -5.17 -3.75
C CYS A 107 -3.93 -5.73 -4.59
N ARG A 108 -4.98 -4.96 -4.82
CA ARG A 108 -6.12 -5.35 -5.65
C ARG A 108 -5.70 -5.60 -7.09
N LYS A 109 -4.98 -4.67 -7.72
CA LYS A 109 -4.46 -4.84 -9.08
C LYS A 109 -3.55 -6.06 -9.23
N PHE A 110 -2.75 -6.32 -8.21
CA PHE A 110 -1.90 -7.51 -8.19
C PHE A 110 -2.72 -8.79 -8.05
N ALA A 111 -3.73 -8.80 -7.17
CA ALA A 111 -4.65 -9.92 -6.99
C ALA A 111 -5.39 -10.26 -8.29
N ASP A 112 -5.97 -9.26 -8.97
CA ASP A 112 -6.65 -9.41 -10.26
C ASP A 112 -5.75 -10.02 -11.33
N LYS A 113 -4.51 -9.52 -11.45
CA LYS A 113 -3.53 -10.06 -12.39
C LYS A 113 -3.14 -11.49 -12.03
N SER A 114 -2.97 -11.78 -10.74
CA SER A 114 -2.59 -13.11 -10.26
C SER A 114 -3.70 -14.13 -10.46
N ALA A 115 -4.96 -13.75 -10.22
CA ALA A 115 -6.11 -14.63 -10.44
C ALA A 115 -6.30 -15.04 -11.91
N LYS A 116 -5.88 -14.17 -12.86
CA LYS A 116 -5.90 -14.43 -14.30
C LYS A 116 -4.67 -15.19 -14.79
N ASN A 117 -3.59 -15.22 -14.01
CA ASN A 117 -2.34 -15.85 -14.42
C ASN A 117 -2.35 -17.35 -14.13
N VAL A 118 -2.00 -18.17 -15.13
CA VAL A 118 -1.98 -19.64 -15.02
C VAL A 118 -1.13 -20.14 -13.85
N ARG A 119 -0.01 -19.48 -13.57
CA ARG A 119 0.91 -19.88 -12.47
C ARG A 119 0.34 -19.64 -11.09
N PHE A 120 -0.49 -18.61 -10.93
CA PHE A 120 -0.99 -18.15 -9.61
C PHE A 120 -2.49 -18.42 -9.41
N LYS A 121 -3.17 -18.90 -10.46
CA LYS A 121 -4.61 -19.17 -10.41
C LYS A 121 -5.00 -20.15 -9.29
N SER A 122 -4.11 -21.07 -8.94
CA SER A 122 -4.32 -22.03 -7.84
C SER A 122 -4.39 -21.37 -6.45
N TRP A 123 -3.89 -20.13 -6.30
CA TRP A 123 -4.01 -19.39 -5.04
C TRP A 123 -5.44 -18.93 -4.76
N PHE A 124 -6.23 -18.74 -5.82
CA PHE A 124 -7.60 -18.21 -5.76
C PHE A 124 -8.57 -19.26 -6.30
N GLN A 125 -9.00 -20.18 -5.41
CA GLN A 125 -9.95 -21.22 -5.79
C GLN A 125 -11.34 -20.62 -5.96
N VAL A 126 -11.99 -20.92 -7.09
CA VAL A 126 -13.38 -20.52 -7.32
C VAL A 126 -14.30 -21.27 -6.34
N ASN A 127 -15.29 -20.57 -5.83
CA ASN A 127 -16.25 -21.16 -4.94
C ASN A 127 -17.28 -21.98 -5.74
N CYS A 128 -17.21 -23.29 -5.62
CA CYS A 128 -18.13 -24.24 -6.28
C CYS A 128 -19.31 -24.62 -5.38
N ASN A 129 -19.72 -23.74 -4.46
CA ASN A 129 -20.84 -24.03 -3.57
C ASN A 129 -22.16 -24.05 -4.37
N PRO A 130 -22.90 -25.18 -4.41
CA PRO A 130 -24.15 -25.28 -5.17
C PRO A 130 -25.33 -24.53 -4.55
N TYR A 131 -25.17 -24.08 -3.30
CA TYR A 131 -26.23 -23.35 -2.59
C TYR A 131 -26.16 -21.84 -2.88
N ASN A 132 -27.28 -21.32 -3.40
CA ASN A 132 -27.44 -19.90 -3.70
C ASN A 132 -27.68 -19.11 -2.39
N THR A 133 -26.61 -18.78 -1.67
CA THR A 133 -26.70 -17.97 -0.46
C THR A 133 -26.73 -16.46 -0.80
N ARG A 134 -27.30 -15.62 0.07
CA ARG A 134 -27.44 -14.16 -0.16
C ARG A 134 -26.10 -13.44 -0.48
N ASN A 135 -24.97 -13.98 -0.01
CA ASN A 135 -23.63 -13.45 -0.25
C ASN A 135 -22.76 -14.54 -0.92
N VAL A 136 -22.95 -14.72 -2.21
CA VAL A 136 -22.11 -15.64 -2.99
C VAL A 136 -20.76 -14.97 -3.24
N LYS A 137 -19.74 -15.39 -2.51
CA LYS A 137 -18.36 -15.00 -2.79
C LYS A 137 -17.81 -15.79 -3.96
N PHE A 138 -17.26 -15.10 -4.94
CA PHE A 138 -16.76 -15.73 -6.16
C PHE A 138 -15.54 -16.64 -5.88
N TYR A 139 -14.63 -16.17 -5.03
CA TYR A 139 -13.49 -16.97 -4.59
C TYR A 139 -13.77 -17.59 -3.21
N LYS A 140 -13.34 -18.84 -3.05
CA LYS A 140 -13.44 -19.57 -1.78
C LYS A 140 -12.61 -18.85 -0.71
N GLU A 141 -13.26 -18.52 0.40
CA GLU A 141 -12.55 -17.93 1.55
C GLU A 141 -11.59 -18.95 2.15
N ILE A 142 -10.40 -18.45 2.46
CA ILE A 142 -9.37 -19.24 3.13
C ILE A 142 -9.64 -19.20 4.63
N PHE A 143 -9.87 -20.35 5.24
CA PHE A 143 -10.03 -20.42 6.69
C PHE A 143 -8.73 -20.02 7.39
N CYS A 144 -8.80 -18.95 8.19
CA CYS A 144 -7.67 -18.38 8.89
C CYS A 144 -7.82 -18.57 10.41
N ARG A 145 -7.02 -19.47 10.98
CA ARG A 145 -7.02 -19.75 12.43
C ARG A 145 -6.50 -18.58 13.27
N THR A 146 -5.60 -17.77 12.71
CA THR A 146 -4.95 -16.65 13.40
C THR A 146 -5.11 -15.36 12.62
N ASN A 147 -5.13 -14.22 13.32
CA ASN A 147 -5.16 -12.90 12.68
C ASN A 147 -3.91 -12.64 11.83
N ALA A 148 -2.75 -13.17 12.23
CA ALA A 148 -1.52 -13.08 11.45
C ALA A 148 -1.67 -13.76 10.08
N TRP A 149 -2.27 -14.96 10.05
CA TRP A 149 -2.57 -15.67 8.81
C TRP A 149 -3.61 -14.93 7.96
N LYS A 150 -4.68 -14.40 8.56
CA LYS A 150 -5.69 -13.61 7.85
C LYS A 150 -5.08 -12.38 7.14
N ARG A 151 -4.10 -11.74 7.78
CA ARG A 151 -3.35 -10.59 7.23
C ARG A 151 -2.19 -10.99 6.32
N SER A 152 -2.01 -12.28 6.02
CA SER A 152 -1.01 -12.68 5.03
C SER A 152 -1.50 -12.36 3.60
N PRO A 153 -0.59 -12.28 2.61
CA PRO A 153 -0.93 -11.78 1.27
C PRO A 153 -2.10 -12.50 0.60
N ILE A 154 -2.12 -13.83 0.57
CA ILE A 154 -3.13 -14.59 -0.18
C ILE A 154 -4.54 -14.46 0.40
N PRO A 155 -4.79 -14.71 1.72
CA PRO A 155 -6.11 -14.48 2.31
C PRO A 155 -6.61 -13.06 2.16
N TYR A 156 -5.74 -12.07 2.37
CA TYR A 156 -6.09 -10.67 2.21
C TYR A 156 -6.49 -10.32 0.76
N MET A 157 -5.74 -10.80 -0.23
CA MET A 157 -6.08 -10.60 -1.63
C MET A 157 -7.38 -11.31 -2.03
N THR A 158 -7.65 -12.49 -1.48
CA THR A 158 -8.93 -13.19 -1.69
C THR A 158 -10.10 -12.37 -1.13
N GLU A 159 -9.92 -11.73 0.02
CA GLU A 159 -10.92 -10.83 0.60
C GLU A 159 -11.16 -9.60 -0.29
N LEU A 160 -10.09 -8.98 -0.82
CA LEU A 160 -10.20 -7.85 -1.75
C LEU A 160 -10.89 -8.20 -3.08
N LEU A 161 -10.66 -9.41 -3.61
CA LEU A 161 -11.32 -9.88 -4.83
C LEU A 161 -12.81 -10.16 -4.62
N ASN A 162 -13.20 -10.60 -3.42
CA ASN A 162 -14.60 -10.85 -3.08
C ASN A 162 -15.38 -9.58 -2.71
N ASN A 163 -14.70 -8.51 -2.33
CA ASN A 163 -15.29 -7.23 -1.92
C ASN A 163 -14.70 -6.09 -2.80
N PRO A 164 -15.21 -5.90 -4.02
CA PRO A 164 -14.67 -4.88 -4.93
C PRO A 164 -14.90 -3.42 -4.46
N GLU A 165 -15.81 -3.19 -3.52
CA GLU A 165 -16.20 -1.85 -3.04
C GLU A 165 -15.41 -1.36 -1.82
N VAL A 166 -14.43 -2.12 -1.35
CA VAL A 166 -13.55 -1.70 -0.22
C VAL A 166 -12.28 -1.04 -0.74
#